data_07382958d1fc3b5337a323132e2d37d0
#
_entry.id   07382958d1fc3b5337a323132e2d37d0
#
_cell.length_a   1.000
_cell.length_b   1.000
_cell.length_c   1.000
_cell.angle_alpha   90.00
_cell.angle_beta   90.00
_cell.angle_gamma   90.00
#
_symmetry.space_group_name_H-M   'P 1'
#
loop_
_entity.id
_entity.type
_entity.pdbx_description
1 polymer ?
#
loop_
_entity_poly.entity_id
_entity_poly.type
_entity_poly.pdbx_seq_one_letter_code
_entity_poly.pdbx_strand_id
1 'polypeptide(L)'
;MENFAIQLFEQTQVRVVWNEEEEKYYFSVVDVIGVLTESVDYQAARKYWKVLKGRLKKEGNKSVTNCYQLKLPSSDGKKYKTDVADLEQIFRIIQSVPSKKAEPVKQWLANIGAQRIDQ
;
A
#
# COMPACT_ATOMS: atom_id res chain seq x y z
N MET A 1 -10.36 -13.91 10.13
CA MET A 1 -8.91 -14.03 10.21
C MET A 1 -8.25 -13.42 8.97
N GLU A 2 -7.21 -12.66 9.17
CA GLU A 2 -6.53 -11.99 8.07
C GLU A 2 -5.39 -12.85 7.55
N ASN A 3 -5.26 -12.93 6.23
CA ASN A 3 -4.22 -13.70 5.57
C ASN A 3 -3.17 -12.75 5.02
N PHE A 4 -1.98 -12.85 5.57
CA PHE A 4 -0.84 -12.04 5.17
C PHE A 4 -0.06 -12.71 4.05
N ALA A 5 0.37 -11.92 3.07
CA ALA A 5 1.24 -12.40 2.00
C ALA A 5 2.16 -11.27 1.52
N ILE A 6 3.21 -11.65 0.82
CA ILE A 6 4.11 -10.71 0.16
C ILE A 6 3.98 -10.95 -1.34
N GLN A 7 3.72 -9.87 -2.07
CA GLN A 7 3.67 -9.88 -3.52
C GLN A 7 4.88 -9.11 -4.06
N LEU A 8 5.35 -9.48 -5.23
CA LEU A 8 6.53 -8.83 -5.81
C LEU A 8 6.15 -8.03 -7.05
N PHE A 9 6.57 -6.77 -7.07
CA PHE A 9 6.53 -5.95 -8.26
C PHE A 9 7.97 -5.61 -8.63
N GLU A 10 8.44 -6.13 -9.77
CA GLU A 10 9.82 -5.92 -10.22
C GLU A 10 10.83 -6.20 -9.11
N GLN A 11 10.63 -7.29 -8.37
CA GLN A 11 11.50 -7.72 -7.26
C GLN A 11 11.37 -6.88 -5.99
N THR A 12 10.50 -5.88 -5.97
CA THR A 12 10.22 -5.11 -4.77
C THR A 12 9.06 -5.73 -4.02
N GLN A 13 9.23 -5.95 -2.73
CA GLN A 13 8.23 -6.60 -1.90
C GLN A 13 7.13 -5.63 -1.50
N VAL A 14 5.88 -6.06 -1.68
CA VAL A 14 4.71 -5.32 -1.21
C VAL A 14 3.89 -6.27 -0.33
N ARG A 15 3.70 -5.88 0.92
CA ARG A 15 2.93 -6.69 1.87
C ARG A 15 1.45 -6.46 1.63
N VAL A 16 0.70 -7.54 1.58
CA VAL A 16 -0.75 -7.49 1.35
C VAL A 16 -1.45 -8.35 2.40
N VAL A 17 -2.68 -7.99 2.71
CA VAL A 17 -3.50 -8.72 3.68
C VAL A 17 -4.87 -8.94 3.07
N TRP A 18 -5.33 -10.19 3.06
CA TRP A 18 -6.70 -10.51 2.67
C TRP A 18 -7.61 -10.43 3.89
N ASN A 19 -8.66 -9.63 3.78
CA ASN A 19 -9.66 -9.50 4.84
C ASN A 19 -10.87 -10.37 4.49
N GLU A 20 -11.07 -11.44 5.25
CA GLU A 20 -12.13 -12.41 5.01
C GLU A 20 -13.52 -11.79 5.17
N GLU A 21 -13.69 -10.94 6.17
CA GLU A 21 -15.01 -10.36 6.45
C GLU A 21 -15.44 -9.40 5.36
N GLU A 22 -14.52 -8.60 4.86
CA GLU A 22 -14.81 -7.60 3.83
C GLU A 22 -14.58 -8.14 2.42
N GLU A 23 -13.98 -9.31 2.31
CA GLU A 23 -13.68 -9.98 1.04
C GLU A 23 -12.90 -9.09 0.10
N LYS A 24 -11.82 -8.49 0.63
CA LYS A 24 -10.94 -7.65 -0.18
C LYS A 24 -9.54 -7.60 0.39
N TYR A 25 -8.60 -7.18 -0.46
CA TYR A 25 -7.21 -7.00 -0.07
C TYR A 25 -6.97 -5.62 0.50
N TYR A 26 -6.04 -5.57 1.45
CA TYR A 26 -5.43 -4.34 1.92
C TYR A 26 -3.94 -4.38 1.59
N PHE A 27 -3.40 -3.26 1.17
CA PHE A 27 -2.01 -3.14 0.72
C PHE A 27 -1.26 -2.19 1.64
N SER A 28 0.01 -2.53 1.94
CA SER A 28 0.87 -1.63 2.70
C SER A 28 1.14 -0.37 1.89
N VAL A 29 0.71 0.78 2.40
CA VAL A 29 0.85 2.05 1.69
C VAL A 29 2.33 2.39 1.49
N VAL A 30 3.14 2.22 2.53
CA VAL A 30 4.57 2.52 2.45
C VAL A 30 5.26 1.67 1.39
N ASP A 31 4.90 0.39 1.32
CA ASP A 31 5.51 -0.51 0.33
C ASP A 31 5.18 -0.07 -1.10
N VAL A 32 3.91 0.28 -1.36
CA VAL A 32 3.50 0.77 -2.68
C VAL A 32 4.22 2.07 -3.02
N ILE A 33 4.32 2.98 -2.06
CA ILE A 33 5.04 4.24 -2.27
C ILE A 33 6.51 3.96 -2.57
N GLY A 34 7.11 2.99 -1.89
CA GLY A 34 8.50 2.61 -2.16
C GLY A 34 8.71 2.18 -3.60
N VAL A 35 7.76 1.43 -4.18
CA VAL A 35 7.82 1.04 -5.59
C VAL A 35 7.71 2.27 -6.49
N LEU A 36 6.72 3.12 -6.22
CA LEU A 36 6.45 4.29 -7.06
C LEU A 36 7.61 5.27 -7.09
N THR A 37 8.23 5.50 -5.94
CA THR A 37 9.31 6.49 -5.80
C THR A 37 10.69 5.90 -6.00
N GLU A 38 10.76 4.57 -6.19
CA GLU A 38 12.03 3.84 -6.30
C GLU A 38 12.94 4.17 -5.13
N SER A 39 12.34 4.19 -3.93
CA SER A 39 13.06 4.51 -2.70
C SER A 39 14.19 3.52 -2.43
N VAL A 40 15.32 4.03 -1.97
CA VAL A 40 16.51 3.19 -1.72
C VAL A 40 16.29 2.23 -0.56
N ASP A 41 15.43 2.59 0.40
CA ASP A 41 15.11 1.72 1.53
C ASP A 41 13.74 2.05 2.09
N TYR A 42 13.34 1.25 3.07
CA TYR A 42 12.03 1.39 3.72
C TYR A 42 11.86 2.75 4.41
N GLN A 43 12.92 3.26 5.03
CA GLN A 43 12.83 4.52 5.74
C GLN A 43 12.58 5.69 4.80
N ALA A 44 13.16 5.68 3.61
CA ALA A 44 12.93 6.72 2.62
C ALA A 44 11.46 6.72 2.17
N ALA A 45 10.90 5.54 1.91
CA ALA A 45 9.49 5.41 1.53
C ALA A 45 8.57 5.87 2.67
N ARG A 46 8.90 5.50 3.89
CA ARG A 46 8.12 5.87 5.08
C ARG A 46 8.11 7.38 5.28
N LYS A 47 9.26 8.02 5.10
CA LYS A 47 9.37 9.48 5.20
C LYS A 47 8.53 10.17 4.12
N TYR A 48 8.59 9.65 2.90
CA TYR A 48 7.79 10.19 1.79
C TYR A 48 6.30 10.13 2.14
N TRP A 49 5.83 8.99 2.60
CA TRP A 49 4.42 8.83 2.95
C TRP A 49 4.00 9.78 4.08
N LYS A 50 4.85 9.95 5.08
CA LYS A 50 4.55 10.84 6.20
C LYS A 50 4.31 12.27 5.70
N VAL A 51 5.17 12.77 4.82
CA VAL A 51 5.04 14.11 4.25
C VAL A 51 3.80 14.22 3.38
N LEU A 52 3.60 13.25 2.49
CA LEU A 52 2.44 13.23 1.60
C LEU A 52 1.14 13.18 2.38
N LYS A 53 1.07 12.30 3.37
CA LYS A 53 -0.12 12.14 4.21
C LYS A 53 -0.47 13.45 4.91
N GLY A 54 0.53 14.14 5.44
CA GLY A 54 0.32 15.43 6.09
C GLY A 54 -0.23 16.48 5.13
N ARG A 55 0.32 16.53 3.91
CA ARG A 55 -0.15 17.47 2.88
C ARG A 55 -1.61 17.18 2.48
N LEU A 56 -1.92 15.91 2.25
CA LEU A 56 -3.28 15.51 1.85
C LEU A 56 -4.29 15.81 2.95
N LYS A 57 -3.91 15.64 4.21
CA LYS A 57 -4.79 15.99 5.33
C LYS A 57 -5.09 17.48 5.36
N LYS A 58 -4.08 18.32 5.13
CA LYS A 58 -4.26 19.78 5.07
C LYS A 58 -5.17 20.19 3.93
N GLU A 59 -5.17 19.44 2.84
CA GLU A 59 -6.02 19.69 1.68
C GLU A 59 -7.44 19.16 1.86
N GLY A 60 -7.73 18.53 3.00
CA GLY A 60 -9.06 18.03 3.29
C GLY A 60 -9.35 16.63 2.74
N ASN A 61 -8.34 15.91 2.26
CA ASN A 61 -8.50 14.59 1.67
C ASN A 61 -8.51 13.48 2.72
N LYS A 62 -9.43 13.58 3.68
CA LYS A 62 -9.49 12.62 4.79
C LYS A 62 -9.82 11.21 4.32
N SER A 63 -10.65 11.08 3.29
CA SER A 63 -11.02 9.77 2.76
C SER A 63 -9.81 9.02 2.19
N VAL A 64 -8.78 9.75 1.77
CA VAL A 64 -7.55 9.16 1.24
C VAL A 64 -6.58 8.82 2.36
N THR A 65 -6.51 9.66 3.40
CA THR A 65 -5.50 9.52 4.46
C THR A 65 -5.97 8.74 5.67
N ASN A 66 -7.27 8.46 5.77
CA ASN A 66 -7.83 7.71 6.90
C ASN A 66 -7.63 6.20 6.68
N CYS A 67 -6.40 5.76 6.81
CA CYS A 67 -6.02 4.36 6.59
C CYS A 67 -6.23 3.53 7.83
N TYR A 68 -6.60 2.25 7.65
CA TYR A 68 -6.52 1.29 8.74
C TYR A 68 -5.04 1.06 9.07
N GLN A 69 -4.78 0.71 10.34
CA GLN A 69 -3.45 0.31 10.75
C GLN A 69 -3.47 -1.14 11.21
N LEU A 70 -2.61 -1.94 10.60
CA LEU A 70 -2.46 -3.34 10.97
C LEU A 70 -1.02 -3.60 11.35
N LYS A 71 -0.80 -4.54 12.26
CA LYS A 71 0.55 -4.95 12.62
C LYS A 71 1.06 -5.91 11.56
N LEU A 72 2.03 -5.49 10.79
CA LEU A 72 2.62 -6.30 9.73
C LEU A 72 4.06 -6.67 10.04
N PRO A 73 4.50 -7.86 9.64
CA PRO A 73 5.89 -8.28 9.85
C PRO A 73 6.86 -7.37 9.12
N SER A 74 7.98 -7.10 9.75
CA SER A 74 9.07 -6.30 9.20
C SER A 74 10.31 -7.16 9.01
N SER A 75 11.30 -6.63 8.30
CA SER A 75 12.55 -7.35 8.02
C SER A 75 13.35 -7.68 9.28
N ASP A 76 13.10 -6.97 10.40
CA ASP A 76 13.77 -7.25 11.66
C ASP A 76 13.12 -8.36 12.47
N GLY A 77 12.07 -9.00 11.93
CA GLY A 77 11.35 -10.07 12.60
C GLY A 77 10.27 -9.63 13.55
N LYS A 78 10.10 -8.32 13.73
CA LYS A 78 9.07 -7.77 14.60
C LYS A 78 7.89 -7.28 13.78
N LYS A 79 6.75 -7.10 14.44
CA LYS A 79 5.56 -6.56 13.80
C LYS A 79 5.33 -5.11 14.25
N TYR A 80 5.01 -4.26 13.30
CA TYR A 80 4.76 -2.84 13.57
C TYR A 80 3.44 -2.40 12.95
N LYS A 81 2.78 -1.45 13.57
CA LYS A 81 1.59 -0.83 13.01
C LYS A 81 1.94 -0.16 11.69
N THR A 82 1.21 -0.52 10.65
CA THR A 82 1.48 -0.09 9.28
C THR A 82 0.19 0.39 8.65
N ASP A 83 0.22 1.55 8.00
CA ASP A 83 -0.94 2.03 7.26
C ASP A 83 -1.22 1.11 6.08
N VAL A 84 -2.46 0.66 5.98
CA VAL A 84 -2.91 -0.18 4.87
C VAL A 84 -4.13 0.47 4.22
N ALA A 85 -4.31 0.21 2.94
CA ALA A 85 -5.42 0.77 2.16
C ALA A 85 -5.96 -0.28 1.22
N ASP A 86 -7.28 -0.24 0.98
CA ASP A 86 -7.89 -1.11 0.00
C ASP A 86 -7.56 -0.59 -1.41
N LEU A 87 -8.02 -1.30 -2.43
CA LEU A 87 -7.66 -0.98 -3.82
C LEU A 87 -8.11 0.42 -4.21
N GLU A 88 -9.33 0.81 -3.87
CA GLU A 88 -9.85 2.13 -4.21
C GLU A 88 -9.02 3.23 -3.56
N GLN A 89 -8.74 3.10 -2.28
CA GLN A 89 -7.98 4.10 -1.54
C GLN A 89 -6.54 4.17 -2.01
N ILE A 90 -5.92 3.01 -2.29
CA ILE A 90 -4.54 2.99 -2.75
C ILE A 90 -4.40 3.65 -4.12
N PHE A 91 -5.41 3.50 -5.01
CA PHE A 91 -5.40 4.17 -6.30
C PHE A 91 -5.41 5.69 -6.15
N ARG A 92 -6.17 6.20 -5.18
CA ARG A 92 -6.20 7.65 -4.92
C ARG A 92 -4.87 8.14 -4.40
N ILE A 93 -4.21 7.35 -3.55
CA ILE A 93 -2.87 7.69 -3.06
C ILE A 93 -1.88 7.71 -4.22
N ILE A 94 -1.94 6.72 -5.11
CA ILE A 94 -1.06 6.66 -6.28
C ILE A 94 -1.20 7.91 -7.15
N GLN A 95 -2.42 8.41 -7.31
CA GLN A 95 -2.66 9.62 -8.11
C GLN A 95 -1.93 10.84 -7.56
N SER A 96 -1.59 10.83 -6.28
CA SER A 96 -0.91 11.95 -5.63
C SER A 96 0.62 11.81 -5.67
N VAL A 97 1.13 10.73 -6.26
CA VAL A 97 2.57 10.46 -6.35
C VAL A 97 3.01 10.51 -7.81
N PRO A 98 3.77 11.55 -8.22
CA PRO A 98 4.29 11.59 -9.59
C PRO A 98 5.26 10.42 -9.79
N SER A 99 4.95 9.51 -10.73
CA SER A 99 5.79 8.36 -10.97
C SER A 99 5.52 7.78 -12.35
N LYS A 100 6.58 7.39 -13.03
CA LYS A 100 6.48 6.68 -14.31
C LYS A 100 5.88 5.29 -14.11
N LYS A 101 5.92 4.78 -12.89
CA LYS A 101 5.43 3.44 -12.57
C LYS A 101 3.97 3.42 -12.13
N ALA A 102 3.30 4.59 -12.09
CA ALA A 102 1.92 4.67 -11.59
C ALA A 102 0.98 3.72 -12.34
N GLU A 103 0.97 3.75 -13.66
CA GLU A 103 0.07 2.88 -14.43
C GLU A 103 0.41 1.39 -14.30
N PRO A 104 1.67 0.97 -14.47
CA PRO A 104 2.00 -0.45 -14.25
C PRO A 104 1.67 -0.93 -12.84
N VAL A 105 1.89 -0.10 -11.83
CA VAL A 105 1.59 -0.48 -10.44
C VAL A 105 0.09 -0.64 -10.24
N LYS A 106 -0.72 0.30 -10.76
CA LYS A 106 -2.17 0.19 -10.66
C LYS A 106 -2.68 -1.08 -11.33
N GLN A 107 -2.15 -1.39 -12.50
CA GLN A 107 -2.54 -2.61 -13.23
C GLN A 107 -2.18 -3.87 -12.43
N TRP A 108 -0.99 -3.88 -11.85
CA TRP A 108 -0.51 -4.99 -11.04
C TRP A 108 -1.39 -5.20 -9.80
N LEU A 109 -1.73 -4.11 -9.10
CA LEU A 109 -2.60 -4.17 -7.93
C LEU A 109 -4.01 -4.66 -8.29
N ALA A 110 -4.53 -4.18 -9.41
CA ALA A 110 -5.85 -4.61 -9.88
C ALA A 110 -5.85 -6.11 -10.20
N ASN A 111 -4.78 -6.63 -10.76
CA ASN A 111 -4.65 -8.06 -11.04
C ASN A 111 -4.64 -8.89 -9.77
N ILE A 112 -3.97 -8.42 -8.73
CA ILE A 112 -3.97 -9.11 -7.43
C ILE A 112 -5.40 -9.16 -6.89
N GLY A 113 -6.13 -8.06 -6.92
CA GLY A 113 -7.51 -8.01 -6.47
C GLY A 113 -8.42 -8.96 -7.23
N ALA A 114 -8.23 -9.06 -8.54
CA ALA A 114 -9.04 -9.93 -9.40
C ALA A 114 -8.78 -11.41 -9.16
N GLN A 115 -7.54 -11.79 -8.82
CA GLN A 115 -7.18 -13.20 -8.65
C GLN A 115 -8.04 -13.91 -7.60
N ARG A 116 -8.43 -13.20 -6.55
CA ARG A 116 -9.19 -13.83 -5.46
C ARG A 116 -10.66 -13.99 -5.83
N ILE A 117 -11.16 -13.16 -6.71
CA ILE A 117 -12.55 -13.18 -7.13
C ILE A 117 -12.86 -14.41 -7.98
N ASP A 118 -11.88 -14.91 -8.70
CA ASP A 118 -12.05 -16.03 -9.64
C ASP A 118 -12.02 -17.40 -8.96
N GLN A 119 -11.91 -17.43 -7.66
CA GLN A 119 -11.95 -18.68 -6.89
C GLN A 119 -13.36 -18.94 -6.33
#